data_fd870d875d6c8fda6b36265bac736f42
#
_entry.id   fd870d875d6c8fda6b36265bac736f42
#
_cell.length_a   1.000
_cell.length_b   1.000
_cell.length_c   1.000
_cell.angle_alpha   90.00
_cell.angle_beta   90.00
_cell.angle_gamma   90.00
#
_symmetry.space_group_name_H-M   'P 1'
#
loop_
_entity.id
_entity.type
_entity.pdbx_description
1 polymer ?
#
loop_
_entity_poly.entity_id
_entity_poly.type
_entity_poly.pdbx_seq_one_letter_code
_entity_poly.pdbx_strand_id
1 'polypeptide(L)'
;MKTFALLAVLLATGGAAKPALRPLDLDPLTLRGTSFKPGERVELLVAGPGATRAKTVRAGRRGRFRVVFAVSPGRCDSVVVQALGSRGSRATFRHDVPDCMEP
;
A
#
# COMPACT_ATOMS: atom_id res chain seq x y z
N MET A 1 -18.69 10.12 -38.43
CA MET A 1 -18.39 10.08 -38.01
C MET A 1 -17.71 9.88 -37.32
N LYS A 2 -17.17 9.72 -37.07
CA LYS A 2 -16.52 9.70 -36.51
C LYS A 2 -16.31 9.80 -35.34
N THR A 3 -16.12 9.88 -34.72
CA THR A 3 -16.16 10.22 -33.59
C THR A 3 -15.87 9.21 -32.72
N PHE A 4 -16.07 8.52 -32.74
CA PHE A 4 -15.94 7.55 -31.98
C PHE A 4 -14.75 7.11 -31.58
N ALA A 5 -14.12 6.92 -32.11
CA ALA A 5 -12.82 6.67 -31.93
C ALA A 5 -12.43 7.08 -30.58
N LEU A 6 -12.61 8.18 -30.35
CA LEU A 6 -12.24 8.72 -29.18
C LEU A 6 -12.44 7.87 -28.09
N LEU A 7 -13.41 7.27 -28.11
CA LEU A 7 -13.71 6.52 -27.06
C LEU A 7 -12.64 5.63 -26.76
N ALA A 8 -12.21 5.04 -27.66
CA ALA A 8 -11.22 4.12 -27.41
C ALA A 8 -10.37 4.65 -26.34
N VAL A 9 -10.15 5.71 -26.42
CA VAL A 9 -9.35 6.34 -25.50
C VAL A 9 -9.65 5.95 -24.12
N LEU A 10 -10.75 6.07 -23.79
CA LEU A 10 -11.09 5.80 -22.50
C LEU A 10 -10.52 4.59 -22.05
N LEU A 11 -10.50 3.70 -22.84
CA LEU A 11 -10.01 2.50 -22.45
C LEU A 11 -8.75 2.65 -21.84
N ALA A 12 -7.99 3.32 -22.40
CA ALA A 12 -6.70 3.53 -21.90
C ALA A 12 -6.80 3.66 -20.42
N THR A 13 -7.75 4.27 -19.96
CA THR A 13 -7.83 4.52 -18.60
C THR A 13 -8.01 3.24 -17.87
N GLY A 14 -8.55 2.31 -18.49
CA GLY A 14 -8.80 1.11 -17.78
C GLY A 14 -7.50 0.46 -17.40
N GLY A 15 -6.43 0.93 -17.96
CA GLY A 15 -5.16 0.35 -17.67
C GLY A 15 -4.53 0.85 -16.39
N ALA A 16 -5.19 1.70 -15.69
CA ALA A 16 -4.59 2.24 -14.49
C ALA A 16 -4.28 1.13 -13.49
N ALA A 17 -3.11 1.16 -12.95
CA ALA A 17 -2.70 0.17 -11.98
C ALA A 17 -3.44 0.39 -10.66
N LYS A 18 -3.61 -0.65 -9.92
CA LYS A 18 -4.26 -0.55 -8.63
C LYS A 18 -3.25 -0.10 -7.59
N PRO A 19 -3.67 0.61 -6.59
CA PRO A 19 -2.79 0.98 -5.50
C PRO A 19 -2.18 -0.26 -4.88
N ALA A 20 -0.94 -0.19 -4.53
CA ALA A 20 -0.24 -1.34 -3.96
C ALA A 20 0.76 -0.91 -2.91
N LEU A 21 1.02 -1.81 -1.97
CA LEU A 21 2.05 -1.62 -0.96
C LEU A 21 3.06 -2.74 -1.16
N ARG A 22 4.33 -2.38 -1.20
CA ARG A 22 5.39 -3.37 -1.34
C ARG A 22 6.41 -3.20 -0.25
N PRO A 23 6.92 -4.29 0.29
CA PRO A 23 7.90 -4.18 1.34
C PRO A 23 9.27 -3.84 0.78
N LEU A 24 9.95 -2.91 1.39
CA LEU A 24 11.31 -2.58 1.05
C LEU A 24 12.25 -3.17 2.09
N ASP A 25 11.77 -3.30 3.32
CA ASP A 25 12.57 -3.83 4.41
C ASP A 25 11.61 -4.26 5.50
N LEU A 26 12.02 -5.20 6.31
CA LEU A 26 11.20 -5.66 7.43
C LEU A 26 11.83 -5.28 8.77
N ASP A 27 13.00 -4.68 8.78
CA ASP A 27 13.68 -4.34 10.01
C ASP A 27 14.40 -3.00 9.89
N PRO A 28 13.72 -1.90 10.10
CA PRO A 28 12.30 -1.77 10.48
C PRO A 28 11.39 -1.91 9.27
N LEU A 29 10.14 -2.17 9.51
CA LEU A 29 9.18 -2.36 8.45
C LEU A 29 9.09 -1.11 7.59
N THR A 30 9.46 -1.24 6.35
CA THR A 30 9.46 -0.12 5.40
C THR A 30 8.68 -0.54 4.17
N LEU A 31 7.74 0.30 3.79
CA LEU A 31 6.88 -0.03 2.65
C LEU A 31 6.91 1.10 1.62
N ARG A 32 6.69 0.71 0.39
CA ARG A 32 6.53 1.68 -0.70
C ARG A 32 5.10 1.57 -1.21
N GLY A 33 4.43 2.70 -1.30
CA GLY A 33 3.11 2.74 -1.90
C GLY A 33 3.23 3.21 -3.33
N THR A 34 2.45 2.62 -4.23
CA THR A 34 2.44 3.03 -5.64
C THR A 34 1.01 3.09 -6.15
N SER A 35 0.81 3.84 -7.19
CA SER A 35 -0.47 3.96 -7.88
C SER A 35 -1.58 4.56 -7.04
N PHE A 36 -1.22 5.37 -6.07
CA PHE A 36 -2.20 6.14 -5.32
C PHE A 36 -2.45 7.42 -6.13
N LYS A 37 -3.41 8.20 -5.76
CA LYS A 37 -3.68 9.43 -6.49
C LYS A 37 -2.69 10.50 -6.08
N PRO A 38 -2.23 11.30 -7.02
CA PRO A 38 -1.24 12.32 -6.70
C PRO A 38 -1.70 13.23 -5.58
N GLY A 39 -0.85 13.43 -4.61
CA GLY A 39 -1.16 14.29 -3.48
C GLY A 39 -2.16 13.75 -2.48
N GLU A 40 -2.59 12.52 -2.67
CA GLU A 40 -3.59 11.93 -1.79
C GLU A 40 -3.05 11.71 -0.39
N ARG A 41 -3.87 11.96 0.60
CA ARG A 41 -3.49 11.70 1.98
C ARG A 41 -3.81 10.24 2.24
N VAL A 42 -2.86 9.50 2.71
CA VAL A 42 -3.03 8.07 2.94
C VAL A 42 -2.79 7.75 4.40
N GLU A 43 -3.76 7.09 5.01
CA GLU A 43 -3.65 6.66 6.38
C GLU A 43 -3.23 5.21 6.36
N LEU A 44 -2.19 4.85 7.09
CA LEU A 44 -1.72 3.48 7.14
C LEU A 44 -1.89 2.94 8.54
N LEU A 45 -2.50 1.77 8.63
CA LEU A 45 -2.74 1.11 9.90
C LEU A 45 -1.96 -0.19 9.91
N VAL A 46 -1.09 -0.36 10.88
CA VAL A 46 -0.30 -1.57 11.02
C VAL A 46 -0.82 -2.37 12.19
N ALA A 47 -1.14 -3.61 11.95
CA ALA A 47 -1.52 -4.53 13.02
C ALA A 47 -0.47 -5.61 13.07
N GLY A 48 0.19 -5.74 14.17
CA GLY A 48 1.26 -6.72 14.35
C GLY A 48 1.31 -7.17 15.78
N PRO A 49 2.31 -7.96 16.10
CA PRO A 49 2.41 -8.51 17.44
C PRO A 49 2.58 -7.39 18.46
N GLY A 50 1.70 -7.37 19.39
CA GLY A 50 1.82 -6.48 20.52
C GLY A 50 1.42 -5.04 20.30
N ALA A 51 1.06 -4.66 19.10
CA ALA A 51 0.72 -3.26 18.90
C ALA A 51 0.04 -2.96 17.59
N THR A 52 -0.74 -1.90 17.60
CA THR A 52 -1.35 -1.39 16.39
C THR A 52 -0.81 0.03 16.27
N ARG A 53 -0.37 0.40 15.10
CA ARG A 53 0.16 1.73 14.87
C ARG A 53 -0.49 2.37 13.68
N ALA A 54 -0.56 3.67 13.67
CA ALA A 54 -1.15 4.40 12.57
C ALA A 54 -0.19 5.50 12.13
N LYS A 55 -0.17 5.77 10.85
CA LYS A 55 0.66 6.82 10.31
C LYS A 55 -0.04 7.42 9.11
N THR A 56 0.14 8.71 8.88
CA THR A 56 -0.45 9.35 7.71
C THR A 56 0.68 9.89 6.84
N VAL A 57 0.59 9.66 5.56
CA VAL A 57 1.57 10.17 4.62
C VAL A 57 0.81 10.78 3.45
N ARG A 58 1.51 11.51 2.61
CA ARG A 58 0.89 12.09 1.44
C ARG A 58 1.60 11.54 0.21
N ALA A 59 0.85 11.05 -0.75
CA ALA A 59 1.42 10.52 -1.96
C ALA A 59 2.02 11.66 -2.77
N GLY A 60 3.11 11.40 -3.44
CA GLY A 60 3.76 12.40 -4.26
C GLY A 60 3.03 12.61 -5.57
N ARG A 61 3.62 13.37 -6.47
CA ARG A 61 3.02 13.67 -7.74
C ARG A 61 2.75 12.43 -8.56
N ARG A 62 3.54 11.41 -8.39
CA ARG A 62 3.37 10.18 -9.14
C ARG A 62 2.61 9.12 -8.38
N GLY A 63 1.96 9.51 -7.31
CA GLY A 63 1.19 8.57 -6.52
C GLY A 63 2.03 7.60 -5.72
N ARG A 64 3.25 7.96 -5.37
CA ARG A 64 4.14 7.09 -4.61
C ARG A 64 4.50 7.69 -3.28
N PHE A 65 4.77 6.84 -2.33
CA PHE A 65 5.26 7.27 -1.04
C PHE A 65 6.09 6.16 -0.41
N ARG A 66 6.84 6.50 0.59
CA ARG A 66 7.63 5.56 1.34
C ARG A 66 7.30 5.81 2.80
N VAL A 67 7.11 4.76 3.55
CA VAL A 67 6.77 4.90 4.96
C VAL A 67 7.56 3.90 5.77
N VAL A 68 8.02 4.32 6.94
CA VAL A 68 8.77 3.47 7.84
C VAL A 68 8.01 3.39 9.14
N PHE A 69 7.83 2.18 9.65
CA PHE A 69 7.18 1.99 10.93
C PHE A 69 8.24 1.51 11.92
N ALA A 70 8.13 1.95 13.14
CA ALA A 70 9.07 1.55 14.18
C ALA A 70 8.68 0.17 14.69
N VAL A 71 8.63 -0.79 13.80
CA VAL A 71 8.25 -2.14 14.11
C VAL A 71 9.15 -3.04 13.30
N SER A 72 9.65 -4.11 13.90
CA SER A 72 10.50 -5.06 13.19
C SER A 72 9.93 -6.45 13.47
N PRO A 73 9.10 -6.96 12.56
CA PRO A 73 8.49 -8.27 12.77
C PRO A 73 9.55 -9.34 12.91
N GLY A 74 9.41 -10.18 13.89
CA GLY A 74 10.32 -11.28 14.07
C GLY A 74 10.03 -12.32 13.01
N ARG A 75 10.87 -13.33 12.94
CA ARG A 75 10.72 -14.33 11.89
C ARG A 75 9.41 -15.09 11.96
N CYS A 76 8.75 -15.10 13.07
CA CYS A 76 7.46 -15.79 13.20
C CYS A 76 6.29 -14.83 13.42
N ASP A 77 6.49 -13.55 13.18
CA ASP A 77 5.44 -12.59 13.40
C ASP A 77 4.72 -12.25 12.12
N SER A 78 3.41 -12.24 12.17
CA SER A 78 2.61 -11.84 11.02
C SER A 78 2.24 -10.37 11.18
N VAL A 79 2.20 -9.66 10.08
CA VAL A 79 1.90 -8.24 10.08
C VAL A 79 0.94 -7.94 8.94
N VAL A 80 0.00 -7.06 9.18
CA VAL A 80 -0.92 -6.61 8.14
C VAL A 80 -0.89 -5.08 8.15
N VAL A 81 -0.78 -4.48 6.99
CA VAL A 81 -0.82 -3.04 6.87
C VAL A 81 -1.94 -2.69 5.88
N GLN A 82 -2.82 -1.81 6.29
CA GLN A 82 -3.88 -1.34 5.42
C GLN A 82 -3.65 0.12 5.11
N ALA A 83 -3.71 0.49 3.85
CA ALA A 83 -3.57 1.87 3.44
C ALA A 83 -4.91 2.35 2.93
N LEU A 84 -5.39 3.47 3.47
CA LEU A 84 -6.65 4.04 3.09
C LEU A 84 -6.43 5.47 2.63
N GLY A 85 -6.64 5.71 1.36
CA GLY A 85 -6.44 7.04 0.80
C GLY A 85 -7.69 7.88 0.92
N SER A 86 -7.52 9.16 1.11
CA SER A 86 -8.64 10.07 1.29
C SER A 86 -9.48 10.21 0.03
N ARG A 87 -8.99 9.76 -1.09
CA ARG A 87 -9.75 9.80 -2.34
C ARG A 87 -10.15 8.42 -2.82
N GLY A 88 -10.17 7.46 -1.90
CA GLY A 88 -10.66 6.13 -2.23
C GLY A 88 -9.63 5.07 -2.56
N SER A 89 -8.35 5.42 -2.61
CA SER A 89 -7.35 4.40 -2.89
C SER A 89 -7.21 3.48 -1.70
N ARG A 90 -7.03 2.20 -1.95
CA ARG A 90 -6.86 1.23 -0.88
C ARG A 90 -5.85 0.19 -1.27
N ALA A 91 -5.06 -0.26 -0.33
CA ALA A 91 -4.09 -1.31 -0.56
C ALA A 91 -3.81 -2.02 0.75
N THR A 92 -3.40 -3.26 0.67
CA THR A 92 -3.08 -4.06 1.84
C THR A 92 -1.77 -4.77 1.62
N PHE A 93 -0.94 -4.79 2.63
CA PHE A 93 0.27 -5.60 2.62
C PHE A 93 0.13 -6.60 3.75
N ARG A 94 0.45 -7.85 3.47
CA ARG A 94 0.35 -8.88 4.49
C ARG A 94 1.63 -9.68 4.48
N HIS A 95 2.19 -9.87 5.63
CA HIS A 95 3.38 -10.70 5.81
C HIS A 95 2.98 -11.84 6.72
N ASP A 96 2.86 -13.04 6.15
CA ASP A 96 2.47 -14.22 6.90
C ASP A 96 3.62 -15.18 6.98
N VAL A 97 3.72 -15.89 8.05
CA VAL A 97 4.76 -16.90 8.22
C VAL A 97 4.12 -18.24 8.60
N PRO A 98 3.39 -18.81 7.70
CA PRO A 98 2.66 -20.03 7.96
C PRO A 98 3.48 -21.23 8.41
N ASP A 99 4.74 -21.26 8.05
CA ASP A 99 5.56 -22.39 8.43
C ASP A 99 6.26 -22.19 9.77
N CYS A 100 5.99 -21.14 10.45
CA CYS A 100 6.64 -20.87 11.72
C CYS A 100 5.86 -21.56 12.81
N MET A 101 6.09 -22.84 12.92
CA MET A 101 5.35 -23.61 13.90
C MET A 101 5.95 -23.59 15.27
N GLU A 102 5.11 -23.71 16.23
CA GLU A 102 5.55 -23.76 17.58
C GLU A 102 5.86 -25.17 17.86
N PRO A 103 6.91 -25.52 18.47
CA PRO A 103 7.25 -26.92 18.78
C PRO A 103 6.32 -27.45 19.83
#